data_1c12db88175c18272a464a7e94195ae2
#
_entry.id   1c12db88175c18272a464a7e94195ae2
#
_cell.length_a   1.000
_cell.length_b   1.000
_cell.length_c   1.000
_cell.angle_alpha   90.00
_cell.angle_beta   90.00
_cell.angle_gamma   90.00
#
_symmetry.space_group_name_H-M   'P 1'
#
loop_
_entity.id
_entity.type
_entity.pdbx_description
1 polymer ?
#
loop_
_entity_poly.entity_id
_entity_poly.type
_entity_poly.pdbx_seq_one_letter_code
_entity_poly.pdbx_strand_id
1 'polypeptide(L)'
;MKRFSGFNLIGEAFRSHQGWPEHWPDKAPKASYDAIIVGAGGHGLGAAYYLAKKYGITNVAVIEKGWLGGGNTGRNTTIIRSNYLYDESAHLYDHAVKLWDGLSQELNYNIMYSKRGVLMLAHNVHDVQSFKRHIHANRLNGVDNEWLTPEECKAYCPPLDISPRTRHQIGRASCRERV
;
A
#
# COMPACT_ATOMS: atom_id res chain seq x y z
N MET A 1 7.21 13.25 -18.32
CA MET A 1 7.53 11.81 -18.31
C MET A 1 7.20 11.22 -19.67
N LYS A 2 8.13 10.57 -20.36
CA LYS A 2 7.81 9.88 -21.63
C LYS A 2 6.93 8.67 -21.27
N ARG A 3 5.73 8.61 -21.83
CA ARG A 3 4.84 7.45 -21.65
C ARG A 3 5.39 6.27 -22.45
N PHE A 4 5.46 5.11 -21.83
CA PHE A 4 5.74 3.88 -22.56
C PHE A 4 4.52 3.52 -23.39
N SER A 5 4.72 3.35 -24.69
CA SER A 5 3.66 2.94 -25.62
C SER A 5 3.82 1.45 -25.97
N GLY A 6 2.71 0.82 -26.41
CA GLY A 6 2.77 -0.56 -26.90
C GLY A 6 3.76 -0.75 -28.04
N PHE A 7 3.90 0.24 -28.92
CA PHE A 7 4.90 0.22 -30.00
C PHE A 7 6.33 0.24 -29.50
N ASN A 8 6.62 0.98 -28.42
CA ASN A 8 7.94 0.94 -27.77
C ASN A 8 8.23 -0.43 -27.19
N LEU A 9 7.26 -1.06 -26.53
CA LEU A 9 7.41 -2.43 -25.99
C LEU A 9 7.75 -3.42 -27.10
N ILE A 10 7.05 -3.35 -28.23
CA ILE A 10 7.32 -4.21 -29.42
C ILE A 10 8.73 -3.93 -29.95
N GLY A 11 9.10 -2.65 -30.12
CA GLY A 11 10.44 -2.26 -30.59
C GLY A 11 11.56 -2.77 -29.68
N GLU A 12 11.38 -2.66 -28.38
CA GLU A 12 12.36 -3.14 -27.39
C GLU A 12 12.40 -4.68 -27.31
N ALA A 13 11.30 -5.37 -27.53
CA ALA A 13 11.27 -6.83 -27.64
C ALA A 13 12.18 -7.32 -28.78
N PHE A 14 12.16 -6.67 -29.95
CA PHE A 14 13.07 -6.98 -31.06
C PHE A 14 14.54 -6.65 -30.77
N ARG A 15 14.80 -5.77 -29.79
CA ARG A 15 16.16 -5.41 -29.34
C ARG A 15 16.59 -6.19 -28.08
N SER A 16 15.90 -7.26 -27.73
CA SER A 16 16.14 -8.03 -26.50
C SER A 16 16.12 -7.17 -25.24
N HIS A 17 15.30 -6.11 -25.23
CA HIS A 17 15.11 -5.17 -24.11
C HIS A 17 16.40 -4.41 -23.70
N GLN A 18 17.36 -4.23 -24.60
CA GLN A 18 18.62 -3.54 -24.29
C GLN A 18 18.60 -2.02 -24.46
N GLY A 19 17.50 -1.46 -25.00
CA GLY A 19 17.38 -0.03 -25.31
C GLY A 19 16.62 0.79 -24.24
N TRP A 20 16.30 0.24 -23.08
CA TRP A 20 15.56 0.96 -22.05
C TRP A 20 16.42 2.08 -21.44
N PRO A 21 15.85 3.30 -21.31
CA PRO A 21 16.54 4.39 -20.65
C PRO A 21 16.74 4.06 -19.16
N GLU A 22 17.91 4.37 -18.65
CA GLU A 22 18.19 4.29 -17.22
C GLU A 22 17.34 5.31 -16.46
N HIS A 23 16.50 4.85 -15.53
CA HIS A 23 15.55 5.70 -14.82
C HIS A 23 16.19 6.51 -13.71
N TRP A 24 17.27 6.02 -13.13
CA TRP A 24 18.05 6.67 -12.08
C TRP A 24 19.55 6.63 -12.42
N PRO A 25 19.94 7.46 -13.40
CA PRO A 25 21.35 7.55 -13.78
C PRO A 25 22.17 8.10 -12.60
N ASP A 26 23.38 7.61 -12.46
CA ASP A 26 24.32 8.12 -11.49
C ASP A 26 24.74 9.55 -11.88
N LYS A 27 24.28 10.53 -11.11
CA LYS A 27 24.56 11.93 -11.35
C LYS A 27 25.45 12.49 -10.25
N ALA A 28 26.46 13.26 -10.64
CA ALA A 28 27.26 13.99 -9.68
C ALA A 28 26.38 14.92 -8.83
N PRO A 29 26.61 15.00 -7.51
CA PRO A 29 25.89 15.91 -6.65
C PRO A 29 26.02 17.36 -7.12
N LYS A 30 24.96 18.15 -6.97
CA LYS A 30 25.00 19.59 -7.21
C LYS A 30 25.65 20.32 -6.03
N ALA A 31 26.07 21.55 -6.25
CA ALA A 31 26.64 22.38 -5.20
C ALA A 31 25.63 22.76 -4.10
N SER A 32 24.34 22.83 -4.44
CA SER A 32 23.26 23.16 -3.48
C SER A 32 21.93 22.51 -3.87
N TYR A 33 21.07 22.33 -2.88
CA TYR A 33 19.73 21.80 -3.01
C TYR A 33 18.78 22.63 -2.15
N ASP A 34 17.53 22.76 -2.59
CA ASP A 34 16.46 23.41 -1.83
C ASP A 34 15.97 22.52 -0.67
N ALA A 35 16.04 21.21 -0.85
CA ALA A 35 15.73 20.24 0.18
C ALA A 35 16.62 18.99 0.06
N ILE A 36 16.99 18.44 1.20
CA ILE A 36 17.71 17.17 1.31
C ILE A 36 16.86 16.21 2.14
N ILE A 37 16.55 15.05 1.57
CA ILE A 37 15.77 13.99 2.21
C ILE A 37 16.70 12.83 2.50
N VAL A 38 16.75 12.41 3.74
CA VAL A 38 17.56 11.26 4.17
C VAL A 38 16.69 10.02 4.24
N GLY A 39 17.02 9.05 3.38
CA GLY A 39 16.30 7.79 3.23
C GLY A 39 15.41 7.74 1.98
N ALA A 40 15.64 6.75 1.12
CA ALA A 40 14.88 6.49 -0.11
C ALA A 40 13.83 5.37 0.07
N GLY A 41 13.18 5.33 1.23
CA GLY A 41 11.99 4.52 1.47
C GLY A 41 10.72 5.20 0.96
N GLY A 42 9.56 4.58 1.15
CA GLY A 42 8.26 5.12 0.70
C GLY A 42 7.97 6.54 1.20
N HIS A 43 8.31 6.86 2.45
CA HIS A 43 8.12 8.20 2.99
C HIS A 43 9.06 9.23 2.34
N GLY A 44 10.34 8.90 2.19
CA GLY A 44 11.31 9.82 1.57
C GLY A 44 11.00 10.08 0.10
N LEU A 45 10.72 9.03 -0.67
CA LEU A 45 10.34 9.17 -2.08
C LEU A 45 8.99 9.87 -2.23
N GLY A 46 8.01 9.59 -1.37
CA GLY A 46 6.74 10.28 -1.32
C GLY A 46 6.91 11.78 -1.01
N ALA A 47 7.77 12.12 -0.03
CA ALA A 47 8.08 13.52 0.29
C ALA A 47 8.69 14.24 -0.92
N ALA A 48 9.70 13.66 -1.57
CA ALA A 48 10.30 14.24 -2.77
C ALA A 48 9.27 14.44 -3.88
N TYR A 49 8.43 13.44 -4.12
CA TYR A 49 7.38 13.49 -5.14
C TYR A 49 6.38 14.62 -4.87
N TYR A 50 5.86 14.73 -3.64
CA TYR A 50 4.86 15.74 -3.32
C TYR A 50 5.45 17.15 -3.16
N LEU A 51 6.71 17.30 -2.77
CA LEU A 51 7.42 18.59 -2.83
C LEU A 51 7.44 19.10 -4.27
N ALA A 52 7.80 18.27 -5.22
CA ALA A 52 7.80 18.63 -6.63
C ALA A 52 6.37 18.89 -7.16
N LYS A 53 5.43 17.96 -6.89
CA LYS A 53 4.08 18.01 -7.45
C LYS A 53 3.24 19.17 -6.91
N LYS A 54 3.25 19.37 -5.58
CA LYS A 54 2.36 20.36 -4.92
C LYS A 54 2.99 21.74 -4.78
N TYR A 55 4.30 21.79 -4.63
CA TYR A 55 5.01 23.05 -4.28
C TYR A 55 6.00 23.49 -5.34
N GLY A 56 6.20 22.71 -6.41
CA GLY A 56 7.17 23.06 -7.46
C GLY A 56 8.63 22.94 -7.03
N ILE A 57 8.92 22.40 -5.85
CA ILE A 57 10.28 22.24 -5.33
C ILE A 57 10.89 21.02 -5.99
N THR A 58 11.69 21.24 -7.03
CA THR A 58 12.28 20.15 -7.86
C THR A 58 13.77 19.98 -7.64
N ASN A 59 14.45 20.93 -7.01
CA ASN A 59 15.88 20.85 -6.69
C ASN A 59 16.08 20.11 -5.36
N VAL A 60 15.75 18.82 -5.34
CA VAL A 60 15.76 17.97 -4.15
C VAL A 60 16.82 16.89 -4.32
N ALA A 61 17.58 16.63 -3.25
CA ALA A 61 18.41 15.44 -3.13
C ALA A 61 17.74 14.42 -2.23
N VAL A 62 17.75 13.14 -2.62
CA VAL A 62 17.39 12.02 -1.76
C VAL A 62 18.64 11.20 -1.52
N ILE A 63 19.05 11.08 -0.27
CA ILE A 63 20.28 10.36 0.14
C ILE A 63 19.89 9.04 0.76
N GLU A 64 20.40 7.93 0.24
CA GLU A 64 20.15 6.58 0.74
C GLU A 64 21.49 5.88 1.00
N LYS A 65 21.60 5.22 2.16
CA LYS A 65 22.82 4.49 2.54
C LYS A 65 22.96 3.11 1.88
N GLY A 66 21.86 2.55 1.39
CA GLY A 66 21.78 1.22 0.80
C GLY A 66 21.23 1.28 -0.62
N TRP A 67 20.04 0.74 -0.83
CA TRP A 67 19.33 0.79 -2.11
C TRP A 67 17.90 1.32 -1.95
N LEU A 68 17.30 1.75 -3.04
CA LEU A 68 15.92 2.27 -3.08
C LEU A 68 14.95 1.27 -2.44
N GLY A 69 14.22 1.72 -1.40
CA GLY A 69 13.27 0.89 -0.70
C GLY A 69 13.87 -0.23 0.16
N GLY A 70 15.18 -0.31 0.31
CA GLY A 70 15.89 -1.40 0.98
C GLY A 70 15.60 -1.59 2.48
N GLY A 71 14.97 -0.60 3.11
CA GLY A 71 14.47 -0.67 4.49
C GLY A 71 13.12 -1.37 4.62
N ASN A 72 12.24 -0.83 5.47
CA ASN A 72 10.91 -1.38 5.72
C ASN A 72 10.01 -1.41 4.47
N THR A 73 10.19 -0.49 3.53
CA THR A 73 9.39 -0.41 2.31
C THR A 73 9.50 -1.68 1.46
N GLY A 74 10.70 -2.23 1.29
CA GLY A 74 10.89 -3.47 0.54
C GLY A 74 10.70 -4.76 1.35
N ARG A 75 10.37 -4.65 2.64
CA ARG A 75 10.23 -5.79 3.58
C ARG A 75 8.86 -5.87 4.23
N ASN A 76 7.90 -5.07 3.79
CA ASN A 76 6.56 -5.04 4.35
C ASN A 76 5.67 -6.12 3.73
N THR A 77 4.50 -6.33 4.31
CA THR A 77 3.49 -7.30 3.86
C THR A 77 2.66 -6.81 2.67
N THR A 78 2.91 -5.60 2.18
CA THR A 78 2.18 -4.96 1.08
C THR A 78 0.65 -4.89 1.27
N ILE A 79 0.19 -4.89 2.52
CA ILE A 79 -1.23 -4.72 2.86
C ILE A 79 -1.50 -3.24 3.09
N ILE A 80 -2.34 -2.65 2.24
CA ILE A 80 -2.79 -1.26 2.35
C ILE A 80 -4.22 -1.29 2.89
N ARG A 81 -4.45 -0.63 4.04
CA ARG A 81 -5.72 -0.67 4.74
C ARG A 81 -5.92 0.57 5.60
N SER A 82 -7.17 0.88 5.99
CA SER A 82 -7.52 2.00 6.87
C SER A 82 -8.17 1.57 8.19
N ASN A 83 -8.41 0.29 8.42
CA ASN A 83 -9.08 -0.25 9.59
C ASN A 83 -8.23 -0.22 10.88
N TYR A 84 -7.83 0.96 11.31
CA TYR A 84 -7.09 1.18 12.55
C TYR A 84 -8.03 1.58 13.70
N LEU A 85 -7.64 1.25 14.93
CA LEU A 85 -8.47 1.48 16.12
C LEU A 85 -8.56 2.95 16.52
N TYR A 86 -7.46 3.68 16.39
CA TYR A 86 -7.35 5.07 16.82
C TYR A 86 -7.76 6.02 15.71
N ASP A 87 -8.53 7.03 16.06
CA ASP A 87 -9.13 7.99 15.13
C ASP A 87 -8.08 8.66 14.24
N GLU A 88 -6.99 9.15 14.82
CA GLU A 88 -5.92 9.81 14.07
C GLU A 88 -5.29 8.86 13.04
N SER A 89 -5.07 7.61 13.44
CA SER A 89 -4.55 6.58 12.54
C SER A 89 -5.56 6.24 11.43
N ALA A 90 -6.84 6.08 11.78
CA ALA A 90 -7.88 5.76 10.81
C ALA A 90 -7.97 6.85 9.74
N HIS A 91 -7.99 8.13 10.12
CA HIS A 91 -8.01 9.26 9.17
C HIS A 91 -6.75 9.35 8.31
N LEU A 92 -5.56 9.15 8.90
CA LEU A 92 -4.31 9.17 8.16
C LEU A 92 -4.28 8.06 7.10
N TYR A 93 -4.65 6.84 7.48
CA TYR A 93 -4.61 5.69 6.57
C TYR A 93 -5.76 5.68 5.55
N ASP A 94 -6.94 6.23 5.88
CA ASP A 94 -8.00 6.48 4.90
C ASP A 94 -7.53 7.45 3.81
N HIS A 95 -6.88 8.54 4.20
CA HIS A 95 -6.27 9.45 3.24
C HIS A 95 -5.20 8.74 2.38
N ALA A 96 -4.36 7.89 3.00
CA ALA A 96 -3.34 7.13 2.27
C ALA A 96 -3.96 6.16 1.25
N VAL A 97 -5.04 5.43 1.61
CA VAL A 97 -5.77 4.55 0.69
C VAL A 97 -6.27 5.32 -0.53
N LYS A 98 -6.84 6.52 -0.33
CA LYS A 98 -7.31 7.39 -1.42
C LYS A 98 -6.18 7.83 -2.35
N LEU A 99 -4.97 8.05 -1.82
CA LEU A 99 -3.80 8.35 -2.65
C LEU A 99 -3.39 7.14 -3.49
N TRP A 100 -3.44 5.92 -2.93
CA TRP A 100 -3.12 4.70 -3.66
C TRP A 100 -4.08 4.44 -4.83
N ASP A 101 -5.34 4.80 -4.71
CA ASP A 101 -6.36 4.60 -5.75
C ASP A 101 -6.02 5.26 -7.08
N GLY A 102 -5.49 6.47 -7.03
CA GLY A 102 -5.12 7.24 -8.22
C GLY A 102 -3.70 7.01 -8.70
N LEU A 103 -2.85 6.34 -7.91
CA LEU A 103 -1.40 6.39 -8.10
C LEU A 103 -0.94 5.71 -9.39
N SER A 104 -1.61 4.65 -9.85
CA SER A 104 -1.27 3.98 -11.11
C SER A 104 -1.44 4.91 -12.32
N GLN A 105 -2.55 5.66 -12.38
CA GLN A 105 -2.80 6.62 -13.43
C GLN A 105 -1.87 7.82 -13.33
N GLU A 106 -1.66 8.29 -12.12
CA GLU A 106 -0.82 9.44 -11.84
C GLU A 106 0.64 9.21 -12.23
N LEU A 107 1.19 8.06 -11.90
CA LEU A 107 2.56 7.68 -12.23
C LEU A 107 2.70 7.07 -13.64
N ASN A 108 1.59 6.76 -14.32
CA ASN A 108 1.58 5.95 -15.54
C ASN A 108 2.37 4.64 -15.37
N TYR A 109 2.16 3.99 -14.23
CA TYR A 109 2.85 2.77 -13.84
C TYR A 109 1.91 1.85 -13.07
N ASN A 110 1.86 0.57 -13.42
CA ASN A 110 1.04 -0.39 -12.68
C ASN A 110 1.70 -0.70 -11.33
N ILE A 111 1.16 -0.15 -10.26
CA ILE A 111 1.61 -0.41 -8.88
C ILE A 111 1.09 -1.73 -8.32
N MET A 112 0.35 -2.50 -9.12
CA MET A 112 -0.27 -3.79 -8.75
C MET A 112 -1.19 -3.70 -7.51
N TYR A 113 -1.80 -2.54 -7.29
CA TYR A 113 -2.75 -2.33 -6.21
C TYR A 113 -4.11 -2.93 -6.57
N SER A 114 -4.60 -3.86 -5.75
CA SER A 114 -5.87 -4.54 -5.96
C SER A 114 -6.74 -4.41 -4.71
N LYS A 115 -7.86 -3.71 -4.85
CA LYS A 115 -8.85 -3.51 -3.79
C LYS A 115 -9.67 -4.77 -3.58
N ARG A 116 -9.27 -5.59 -2.62
CA ARG A 116 -9.97 -6.83 -2.27
C ARG A 116 -10.54 -6.84 -0.86
N GLY A 117 -10.24 -5.79 -0.10
CA GLY A 117 -10.55 -5.72 1.31
C GLY A 117 -9.56 -6.52 2.17
N VAL A 118 -9.75 -6.43 3.48
CA VAL A 118 -8.96 -7.14 4.48
C VAL A 118 -9.87 -7.99 5.34
N LEU A 119 -9.56 -9.26 5.49
CA LEU A 119 -10.25 -10.19 6.36
C LEU A 119 -9.39 -10.48 7.59
N MET A 120 -9.89 -10.14 8.78
CA MET A 120 -9.23 -10.44 10.06
C MET A 120 -9.98 -11.57 10.76
N LEU A 121 -9.29 -12.63 11.14
CA LEU A 121 -9.90 -13.84 11.70
C LEU A 121 -9.79 -13.84 13.23
N ALA A 122 -10.92 -14.02 13.91
CA ALA A 122 -10.98 -14.20 15.36
C ALA A 122 -10.94 -15.69 15.71
N HIS A 123 -10.03 -16.10 16.58
CA HIS A 123 -9.85 -17.49 16.98
C HIS A 123 -10.30 -17.75 18.44
N ASN A 124 -10.58 -16.73 19.20
CA ASN A 124 -10.97 -16.82 20.60
C ASN A 124 -11.91 -15.66 20.99
N VAL A 125 -12.45 -15.72 22.21
CA VAL A 125 -13.40 -14.71 22.72
C VAL A 125 -12.75 -13.33 22.83
N HIS A 126 -11.47 -13.25 23.17
CA HIS A 126 -10.75 -11.97 23.27
C HIS A 126 -10.64 -11.30 21.89
N ASP A 127 -10.30 -12.06 20.85
CA ASP A 127 -10.26 -11.55 19.48
C ASP A 127 -11.63 -11.04 19.04
N VAL A 128 -12.70 -11.81 19.35
CA VAL A 128 -14.09 -11.42 19.06
C VAL A 128 -14.43 -10.07 19.69
N GLN A 129 -14.13 -9.89 20.98
CA GLN A 129 -14.39 -8.63 21.69
C GLN A 129 -13.55 -7.48 21.12
N SER A 130 -12.27 -7.73 20.84
CA SER A 130 -11.37 -6.75 20.25
C SER A 130 -11.85 -6.30 18.87
N PHE A 131 -12.20 -7.24 18.01
CA PHE A 131 -12.65 -6.92 16.65
C PHE A 131 -14.01 -6.22 16.61
N LYS A 132 -14.95 -6.56 17.51
CA LYS A 132 -16.18 -5.80 17.66
C LYS A 132 -15.92 -4.34 18.00
N ARG A 133 -15.00 -4.09 18.94
CA ARG A 133 -14.59 -2.72 19.29
C ARG A 133 -13.95 -2.00 18.09
N HIS A 134 -13.06 -2.68 17.35
CA HIS A 134 -12.47 -2.14 16.14
C HIS A 134 -13.52 -1.76 15.09
N ILE A 135 -14.49 -2.62 14.84
CA ILE A 135 -15.57 -2.37 13.88
C ILE A 135 -16.38 -1.12 14.28
N HIS A 136 -16.74 -1.00 15.56
CA HIS A 136 -17.47 0.17 16.02
C HIS A 136 -16.67 1.46 15.87
N ALA A 137 -15.40 1.47 16.28
CA ALA A 137 -14.51 2.62 16.10
C ALA A 137 -14.34 2.98 14.62
N ASN A 138 -14.10 1.99 13.77
CA ASN A 138 -13.92 2.20 12.35
C ASN A 138 -15.17 2.76 11.68
N ARG A 139 -16.36 2.26 12.02
CA ARG A 139 -17.62 2.80 11.51
C ARG A 139 -17.85 4.25 11.91
N LEU A 140 -17.49 4.63 13.13
CA LEU A 140 -17.54 6.03 13.57
C LEU A 140 -16.60 6.92 12.74
N ASN A 141 -15.47 6.38 12.29
CA ASN A 141 -14.52 7.07 11.43
C ASN A 141 -14.81 6.96 9.92
N GLY A 142 -15.97 6.41 9.56
CA GLY A 142 -16.39 6.29 8.15
C GLY A 142 -15.73 5.16 7.37
N VAL A 143 -15.00 4.26 8.04
CA VAL A 143 -14.43 3.06 7.41
C VAL A 143 -15.50 1.98 7.28
N ASP A 144 -15.71 1.46 6.06
CA ASP A 144 -16.70 0.41 5.78
C ASP A 144 -16.21 -0.95 6.30
N ASN A 145 -16.59 -1.24 7.52
CA ASN A 145 -16.17 -2.42 8.27
C ASN A 145 -17.37 -3.21 8.78
N GLU A 146 -17.36 -4.52 8.61
CA GLU A 146 -18.47 -5.37 9.03
C GLU A 146 -18.02 -6.63 9.77
N TRP A 147 -18.97 -7.19 10.51
CA TRP A 147 -18.82 -8.45 11.22
C TRP A 147 -19.36 -9.59 10.38
N LEU A 148 -18.56 -10.64 10.17
CA LEU A 148 -18.96 -11.81 9.40
C LEU A 148 -19.04 -13.06 10.27
N THR A 149 -19.98 -13.95 9.96
CA THR A 149 -19.99 -15.33 10.44
C THR A 149 -18.90 -16.15 9.76
N PRO A 150 -18.51 -17.33 10.27
CA PRO A 150 -17.57 -18.23 9.59
C PRO A 150 -18.01 -18.59 8.16
N GLU A 151 -19.30 -18.81 7.94
CA GLU A 151 -19.88 -19.13 6.64
C GLU A 151 -19.76 -17.96 5.65
N GLU A 152 -20.04 -16.75 6.11
CA GLU A 152 -19.85 -15.54 5.32
C GLU A 152 -18.36 -15.28 5.03
N CYS A 153 -17.45 -15.59 5.97
CA CYS A 153 -16.01 -15.55 5.74
C CYS A 153 -15.59 -16.52 4.64
N LYS A 154 -16.14 -17.75 4.69
CA LYS A 154 -15.90 -18.79 3.67
C LYS A 154 -16.42 -18.35 2.29
N ALA A 155 -17.59 -17.73 2.25
CA ALA A 155 -18.15 -17.19 1.01
C ALA A 155 -17.30 -16.04 0.45
N TYR A 156 -16.77 -15.17 1.32
CA TYR A 156 -15.89 -14.08 0.93
C TYR A 156 -14.50 -14.54 0.49
N CYS A 157 -13.96 -15.56 1.16
CA CYS A 157 -12.65 -16.16 0.89
C CYS A 157 -12.78 -17.68 0.73
N PRO A 158 -13.11 -18.20 -0.46
CA PRO A 158 -13.37 -19.62 -0.69
C PRO A 158 -12.26 -20.59 -0.27
N PRO A 159 -10.96 -20.23 -0.33
CA PRO A 159 -9.90 -21.11 0.17
C PRO A 159 -9.88 -21.30 1.68
N LEU A 160 -10.61 -20.46 2.46
CA LEU A 160 -10.60 -20.51 3.91
C LEU A 160 -11.16 -21.83 4.43
N ASP A 161 -10.46 -22.53 5.31
CA ASP A 161 -10.97 -23.73 5.99
C ASP A 161 -11.64 -23.34 7.32
N ILE A 162 -12.95 -23.54 7.41
CA ILE A 162 -13.78 -23.30 8.59
C ILE A 162 -14.15 -24.59 9.33
N SER A 163 -13.52 -25.74 8.97
CA SER A 163 -13.85 -27.03 9.59
C SER A 163 -13.45 -27.05 11.08
N PRO A 164 -14.15 -27.85 11.91
CA PRO A 164 -13.79 -27.99 13.33
C PRO A 164 -12.46 -28.74 13.55
N ARG A 165 -11.83 -29.25 12.49
CA ARG A 165 -10.55 -29.96 12.53
C ARG A 165 -9.33 -29.03 12.47
N THR A 166 -9.52 -27.76 12.14
CA THR A 166 -8.42 -26.82 12.11
C THR A 166 -7.90 -26.55 13.52
N ARG A 167 -6.58 -26.51 13.68
CA ARG A 167 -5.92 -26.25 14.97
C ARG A 167 -6.34 -24.90 15.58
N HIS A 168 -6.72 -23.97 14.72
CA HIS A 168 -7.23 -22.65 15.09
C HIS A 168 -8.62 -22.48 14.46
N GLN A 169 -9.64 -23.01 15.15
CA GLN A 169 -11.01 -22.77 14.72
C GLN A 169 -11.25 -21.27 14.59
N ILE A 170 -11.82 -20.86 13.47
CA ILE A 170 -12.33 -19.52 13.30
C ILE A 170 -13.51 -19.38 14.24
N GLY A 171 -13.27 -18.70 15.37
CA GLY A 171 -14.34 -18.33 16.29
C GLY A 171 -15.37 -17.48 15.55
N ARG A 172 -16.58 -17.45 16.02
CA ARG A 172 -17.81 -16.93 15.42
C ARG A 172 -17.73 -15.60 14.64
N ALA A 173 -16.53 -15.09 14.24
CA ALA A 173 -16.51 -13.81 13.57
C ALA A 173 -15.17 -13.40 12.98
N SER A 174 -15.24 -12.68 11.92
CA SER A 174 -14.13 -11.94 11.35
C SER A 174 -14.56 -10.51 11.04
N CYS A 175 -13.57 -9.62 11.00
CA CYS A 175 -13.74 -8.25 10.59
C CYS A 175 -13.38 -8.17 9.11
N ARG A 176 -14.26 -7.59 8.29
CA ARG A 176 -14.01 -7.32 6.89
C ARG A 176 -14.01 -5.81 6.69
N GLU A 177 -12.95 -5.29 6.11
CA GLU A 177 -12.90 -3.94 5.58
C GLU A 177 -13.12 -4.01 4.07
N ARG A 178 -14.05 -3.20 3.56
CA ARG A 178 -14.18 -2.94 2.12
C ARG A 178 -13.30 -1.76 1.75
N VAL A 179 -12.25 -2.04 1.03
CA VAL A 179 -11.34 -1.02 0.51
C VAL A 179 -11.64 -0.75 -0.95
#